data_58182824df56521a54b4ee3e483862b1
#
_entry.id   58182824df56521a54b4ee3e483862b1
#
_cell.length_a   1.000
_cell.length_b   1.000
_cell.length_c   1.000
_cell.angle_alpha   90.00
_cell.angle_beta   90.00
_cell.angle_gamma   90.00
#
_symmetry.space_group_name_H-M   'P 1'
#
loop_
_entity.id
_entity.type
_entity.pdbx_description
1 polymer ?
#
loop_
_entity_poly.entity_id
_entity_poly.type
_entity_poly.pdbx_seq_one_letter_code
_entity_poly.pdbx_strand_id
1 'polypeptide(L)'
;MSVLRSRSHRLSKPKREPLKGSLARCTLVATLLFLEVICFEKTNSVAADNTNHYRQWAFIQLNNLDEFYCLDYLYFRESRWNPKARNGSHYGIPQGKSTYLMKVDGYKQVEWGIKYNLNRYGSMCKALDHYKIKGWH
;
A
#
# COMPACT_ATOMS: atom_id res chain seq x y z
N MET A 1 -24.91 -44.01 30.80
CA MET A 1 -23.61 -43.60 31.38
C MET A 1 -22.56 -43.80 30.28
N SER A 2 -22.26 -42.76 29.53
CA SER A 2 -21.26 -42.80 28.45
C SER A 2 -20.17 -41.78 28.78
N VAL A 3 -18.99 -42.28 29.04
CA VAL A 3 -17.80 -41.52 29.45
C VAL A 3 -17.16 -40.94 28.19
N LEU A 4 -17.20 -39.59 28.05
CA LEU A 4 -16.49 -38.84 27.02
C LEU A 4 -14.99 -38.74 27.38
N ARG A 5 -14.18 -39.43 26.58
CA ARG A 5 -12.71 -39.47 26.69
C ARG A 5 -12.12 -38.25 25.97
N SER A 6 -11.71 -37.25 26.76
CA SER A 6 -10.98 -36.07 26.31
C SER A 6 -9.60 -36.48 25.75
N ARG A 7 -9.37 -36.20 24.45
CA ARG A 7 -8.08 -36.37 23.77
C ARG A 7 -7.31 -35.06 23.84
N SER A 8 -6.33 -35.00 24.74
CA SER A 8 -5.40 -33.87 24.82
C SER A 8 -4.43 -33.92 23.63
N HIS A 9 -4.55 -32.94 22.70
CA HIS A 9 -3.54 -32.72 21.67
C HIS A 9 -2.32 -32.03 22.29
N ARG A 10 -1.24 -32.79 22.38
CA ARG A 10 0.07 -32.29 22.82
C ARG A 10 0.68 -31.49 21.66
N LEU A 11 0.73 -30.16 21.78
CA LEU A 11 1.43 -29.27 20.87
C LEU A 11 2.94 -29.51 20.96
N SER A 12 3.54 -30.01 19.89
CA SER A 12 4.99 -30.15 19.75
C SER A 12 5.63 -28.77 19.55
N LYS A 13 6.62 -28.46 20.39
CA LYS A 13 7.42 -27.24 20.30
C LYS A 13 8.27 -27.25 19.02
N PRO A 14 8.41 -26.14 18.29
CA PRO A 14 9.30 -26.06 17.14
C PRO A 14 10.77 -26.13 17.58
N LYS A 15 11.51 -27.02 16.94
CA LYS A 15 12.93 -27.23 17.11
C LYS A 15 13.69 -26.03 16.54
N ARG A 16 14.40 -25.27 17.39
CA ARG A 16 15.29 -24.19 16.93
C ARG A 16 16.57 -24.80 16.41
N GLU A 17 16.83 -24.66 15.12
CA GLU A 17 18.13 -24.99 14.55
C GLU A 17 19.15 -23.86 14.82
N PRO A 18 20.39 -24.18 15.14
CA PRO A 18 21.42 -23.17 15.37
C PRO A 18 21.90 -22.59 14.03
N LEU A 19 21.83 -21.26 13.90
CA LEU A 19 22.44 -20.51 12.82
C LEU A 19 23.95 -20.72 12.84
N LYS A 20 24.47 -21.47 11.86
CA LYS A 20 25.91 -21.57 11.60
C LYS A 20 26.39 -20.24 11.00
N GLY A 21 26.92 -19.37 11.85
CA GLY A 21 27.63 -18.19 11.44
C GLY A 21 28.92 -18.56 10.72
N SER A 22 29.01 -18.27 9.44
CA SER A 22 30.24 -18.30 8.69
C SER A 22 31.06 -17.05 9.05
N LEU A 23 32.01 -17.18 9.94
CA LEU A 23 33.03 -16.18 10.21
C LEU A 23 34.01 -16.16 9.02
N ALA A 24 33.80 -15.26 8.08
CA ALA A 24 34.81 -14.93 7.10
C ALA A 24 35.98 -14.21 7.81
N ARG A 25 37.10 -14.91 7.86
CA ARG A 25 38.37 -14.38 8.36
C ARG A 25 38.88 -13.27 7.44
N CYS A 26 38.78 -12.01 7.88
CA CYS A 26 39.57 -10.92 7.33
C CYS A 26 41.01 -11.11 7.74
N THR A 27 41.86 -11.55 6.83
CA THR A 27 43.31 -11.50 6.98
C THR A 27 43.78 -10.05 6.78
N LEU A 28 44.36 -9.48 7.83
CA LEU A 28 45.11 -8.22 7.81
C LEU A 28 46.34 -8.38 6.90
N VAL A 29 46.38 -7.67 5.80
CA VAL A 29 47.62 -7.28 5.13
C VAL A 29 47.65 -5.77 5.09
N ALA A 30 48.50 -5.20 5.93
CA ALA A 30 48.80 -3.80 5.96
C ALA A 30 49.66 -3.43 4.74
N THR A 31 49.12 -2.63 3.84
CA THR A 31 49.89 -1.76 2.96
C THR A 31 49.16 -0.44 2.82
N LEU A 32 49.83 0.60 3.27
CA LEU A 32 49.48 2.01 3.05
C LEU A 32 49.27 2.26 1.55
N LEU A 33 48.06 2.49 1.14
CA LEU A 33 47.73 3.40 0.04
C LEU A 33 46.26 3.72 0.23
N PHE A 34 45.96 5.00 0.35
CA PHE A 34 44.63 5.57 0.36
C PHE A 34 43.81 5.07 -0.85
N LEU A 35 43.03 4.06 -0.67
CA LEU A 35 41.88 3.80 -1.50
C LEU A 35 40.68 3.76 -0.57
N GLU A 36 39.95 4.86 -0.56
CA GLU A 36 38.59 4.87 -0.05
C GLU A 36 37.81 3.78 -0.79
N VAL A 37 37.67 2.63 -0.15
CA VAL A 37 36.65 1.69 -0.53
C VAL A 37 35.30 2.37 -0.20
N ILE A 38 34.84 3.17 -1.15
CA ILE A 38 33.43 3.55 -1.18
C ILE A 38 32.70 2.20 -1.29
N CYS A 39 32.27 1.67 -0.14
CA CYS A 39 31.20 0.73 -0.12
C CYS A 39 30.02 1.42 -0.80
N PHE A 40 29.90 1.21 -2.10
CA PHE A 40 28.71 1.52 -2.83
C PHE A 40 27.66 0.54 -2.31
N GLU A 41 27.10 0.89 -1.14
CA GLU A 41 25.83 0.33 -0.76
C GLU A 41 24.91 0.64 -1.94
N LYS A 42 24.63 -0.39 -2.74
CA LYS A 42 23.43 -0.37 -3.56
C LYS A 42 22.27 -0.15 -2.60
N THR A 43 22.01 1.11 -2.31
CA THR A 43 20.67 1.49 -1.88
C THR A 43 19.78 1.03 -3.00
N ASN A 44 19.16 -0.13 -2.82
CA ASN A 44 17.92 -0.41 -3.51
C ASN A 44 17.02 0.76 -3.12
N SER A 45 17.05 1.82 -3.90
CA SER A 45 15.99 2.79 -3.92
C SER A 45 14.78 1.98 -4.41
N VAL A 46 14.08 1.38 -3.45
CA VAL A 46 12.68 1.08 -3.63
C VAL A 46 12.14 2.40 -4.14
N ALA A 47 11.76 2.41 -5.42
CA ALA A 47 11.10 3.56 -6.01
C ALA A 47 9.99 3.89 -5.02
N ALA A 48 10.21 4.98 -4.25
CA ALA A 48 9.28 5.39 -3.21
C ALA A 48 7.95 5.49 -3.95
N ASP A 49 7.01 4.67 -3.51
CA ASP A 49 5.72 4.58 -4.17
C ASP A 49 5.13 5.98 -4.17
N ASN A 50 5.23 6.67 -5.31
CA ASN A 50 4.74 8.03 -5.49
C ASN A 50 3.25 8.16 -5.14
N THR A 51 2.58 7.04 -4.93
CA THR A 51 1.19 6.99 -4.51
C THR A 51 0.98 7.42 -3.06
N ASN A 52 2.02 7.33 -2.18
CA ASN A 52 1.92 7.74 -0.79
C ASN A 52 1.59 9.22 -0.63
N HIS A 53 2.08 10.09 -1.51
CA HIS A 53 1.78 11.53 -1.47
C HIS A 53 0.30 11.82 -1.70
N TYR A 54 -0.34 11.11 -2.63
CA TYR A 54 -1.77 11.27 -2.90
C TYR A 54 -2.64 10.76 -1.76
N ARG A 55 -2.22 9.68 -1.10
CA ARG A 55 -2.88 9.13 0.09
C ARG A 55 -2.82 10.10 1.26
N GLN A 56 -1.63 10.66 1.53
CA GLN A 56 -1.45 11.69 2.56
C GLN A 56 -2.32 12.92 2.27
N TRP A 57 -2.36 13.36 1.02
CA TRP A 57 -3.21 14.47 0.61
C TRP A 57 -4.69 14.19 0.85
N ALA A 58 -5.16 13.00 0.48
CA ALA A 58 -6.54 12.57 0.73
C ALA A 58 -6.89 12.59 2.22
N PHE A 59 -5.98 12.10 3.08
CA PHE A 59 -6.16 12.13 4.53
C PHE A 59 -6.30 13.56 5.06
N ILE A 60 -5.44 14.48 4.60
CA ILE A 60 -5.50 15.89 4.98
C ILE A 60 -6.84 16.53 4.54
N GLN A 61 -7.31 16.22 3.32
CA GLN A 61 -8.57 16.78 2.80
C GLN A 61 -9.79 16.26 3.57
N LEU A 62 -9.80 15.01 3.97
CA LEU A 62 -10.92 14.40 4.67
C LEU A 62 -10.92 14.73 6.16
N ASN A 63 -9.74 14.87 6.77
CA ASN A 63 -9.53 15.08 8.21
C ASN A 63 -10.39 14.13 9.10
N ASN A 64 -10.61 12.92 8.60
CA ASN A 64 -11.39 11.87 9.25
C ASN A 64 -10.78 10.52 8.87
N LEU A 65 -10.35 9.76 9.87
CA LEU A 65 -9.60 8.53 9.67
C LEU A 65 -10.48 7.42 9.06
N ASP A 66 -11.72 7.29 9.48
CA ASP A 66 -12.64 6.25 8.98
C ASP A 66 -12.99 6.50 7.51
N GLU A 67 -13.32 7.76 7.15
CA GLU A 67 -13.58 8.17 5.78
C GLU A 67 -12.33 7.98 4.89
N PHE A 68 -11.13 8.27 5.45
CA PHE A 68 -9.89 8.02 4.74
C PHE A 68 -9.66 6.53 4.48
N TYR A 69 -9.85 5.64 5.44
CA TYR A 69 -9.69 4.21 5.24
C TYR A 69 -10.67 3.66 4.20
N CYS A 70 -11.90 4.16 4.21
CA CYS A 70 -12.88 3.81 3.18
C CYS A 70 -12.43 4.24 1.78
N LEU A 71 -11.93 5.47 1.65
CA LEU A 71 -11.41 5.99 0.39
C LEU A 71 -10.14 5.25 -0.05
N ASP A 72 -9.22 5.00 0.89
CA ASP A 72 -7.96 4.31 0.62
C ASP A 72 -8.20 2.93 0.04
N TYR A 73 -9.07 2.15 0.65
CA TYR A 73 -9.46 0.84 0.14
C TYR A 73 -10.10 0.94 -1.25
N LEU A 74 -11.02 1.89 -1.44
CA LEU A 74 -11.72 2.09 -2.71
C LEU A 74 -10.72 2.41 -3.83
N TYR A 75 -9.85 3.40 -3.65
CA TYR A 75 -8.89 3.81 -4.68
C TYR A 75 -7.74 2.81 -4.90
N PHE A 76 -7.41 2.03 -3.88
CA PHE A 76 -6.52 0.89 -4.07
C PHE A 76 -7.14 -0.15 -5.03
N ARG A 77 -8.43 -0.42 -4.91
CA ARG A 77 -9.15 -1.34 -5.79
C ARG A 77 -9.32 -0.79 -7.21
N GLU A 78 -9.54 0.52 -7.35
CA GLU A 78 -9.77 1.17 -8.63
C GLU A 78 -8.50 1.30 -9.48
N SER A 79 -7.44 1.80 -8.91
CA SER A 79 -6.23 2.17 -9.67
C SER A 79 -4.91 1.84 -8.96
N ARG A 80 -4.94 1.34 -7.72
CA ARG A 80 -3.81 1.30 -6.80
C ARG A 80 -3.17 2.68 -6.64
N TRP A 81 -4.01 3.72 -6.58
CA TRP A 81 -3.61 5.13 -6.49
C TRP A 81 -2.78 5.63 -7.68
N ASN A 82 -2.81 4.95 -8.81
CA ASN A 82 -2.06 5.34 -9.99
C ASN A 82 -2.77 6.46 -10.75
N PRO A 83 -2.19 7.69 -10.84
CA PRO A 83 -2.82 8.80 -11.55
C PRO A 83 -2.85 8.61 -13.07
N LYS A 84 -2.07 7.66 -13.60
CA LYS A 84 -2.02 7.33 -15.03
C LYS A 84 -2.89 6.12 -15.38
N ALA A 85 -3.61 5.55 -14.42
CA ALA A 85 -4.47 4.40 -14.67
C ALA A 85 -5.57 4.75 -15.67
N ARG A 86 -5.85 3.79 -16.56
CA ARG A 86 -6.92 3.91 -17.55
C ARG A 86 -7.58 2.56 -17.77
N ASN A 87 -8.90 2.57 -17.72
CA ASN A 87 -9.72 1.41 -18.08
C ASN A 87 -10.87 1.87 -18.96
N GLY A 88 -10.73 1.68 -20.28
CA GLY A 88 -11.70 2.19 -21.26
C GLY A 88 -11.86 3.71 -21.18
N SER A 89 -13.03 4.16 -20.74
CA SER A 89 -13.38 5.57 -20.55
C SER A 89 -13.19 6.08 -19.12
N HIS A 90 -12.55 5.29 -18.24
CA HIS A 90 -12.30 5.64 -16.84
C HIS A 90 -10.83 5.98 -16.64
N TYR A 91 -10.55 7.03 -15.85
CA TYR A 91 -9.23 7.64 -15.80
C TYR A 91 -8.80 7.96 -14.36
N GLY A 92 -7.48 7.84 -14.15
CA GLY A 92 -6.78 8.34 -12.98
C GLY A 92 -7.04 7.53 -11.71
N ILE A 93 -6.70 8.16 -10.57
CA ILE A 93 -6.81 7.54 -9.24
C ILE A 93 -8.25 7.07 -8.96
N PRO A 94 -9.31 7.89 -9.18
CA PRO A 94 -10.68 7.50 -8.86
C PRO A 94 -11.35 6.65 -9.93
N GLN A 95 -10.69 6.37 -11.06
CA GLN A 95 -11.29 5.72 -12.22
C GLN A 95 -12.63 6.36 -12.63
N GLY A 96 -12.66 7.68 -12.60
CA GLY A 96 -13.85 8.46 -12.97
C GLY A 96 -14.05 8.54 -14.49
N LYS A 97 -15.30 8.50 -14.95
CA LYS A 97 -15.66 8.68 -16.36
C LYS A 97 -15.66 10.17 -16.73
N SER A 98 -14.46 10.77 -16.71
CA SER A 98 -14.27 12.18 -17.05
C SER A 98 -12.93 12.42 -17.72
N THR A 99 -12.94 13.03 -18.91
CA THR A 99 -11.70 13.40 -19.62
C THR A 99 -10.89 14.48 -18.91
N TYR A 100 -11.50 15.21 -17.97
CA TYR A 100 -10.79 16.13 -17.08
C TYR A 100 -9.67 15.43 -16.32
N LEU A 101 -9.89 14.21 -15.82
CA LEU A 101 -8.93 13.43 -15.06
C LEU A 101 -7.65 13.08 -15.84
N MET A 102 -7.70 13.07 -17.17
CA MET A 102 -6.50 12.88 -18.01
C MET A 102 -5.60 14.13 -18.08
N LYS A 103 -6.14 15.29 -17.76
CA LYS A 103 -5.50 16.60 -17.97
C LYS A 103 -4.91 17.18 -16.69
N VAL A 104 -5.17 16.56 -15.55
CA VAL A 104 -4.78 17.07 -14.23
C VAL A 104 -3.86 16.08 -13.52
N ASP A 105 -3.12 16.61 -12.54
CA ASP A 105 -2.26 15.79 -11.67
C ASP A 105 -3.06 14.92 -10.70
N GLY A 106 -2.37 14.03 -9.98
CA GLY A 106 -2.99 13.10 -9.05
C GLY A 106 -3.68 13.81 -7.86
N TYR A 107 -3.20 14.95 -7.42
CA TYR A 107 -3.83 15.71 -6.33
C TYR A 107 -5.21 16.22 -6.74
N LYS A 108 -5.32 16.78 -7.94
CA LYS A 108 -6.60 17.23 -8.52
C LYS A 108 -7.54 16.06 -8.82
N GLN A 109 -7.00 14.90 -9.18
CA GLN A 109 -7.79 13.69 -9.34
C GLN A 109 -8.40 13.23 -8.00
N VAL A 110 -7.63 13.29 -6.91
CA VAL A 110 -8.12 12.98 -5.56
C VAL A 110 -9.21 13.96 -5.13
N GLU A 111 -8.99 15.26 -5.28
CA GLU A 111 -10.01 16.28 -4.98
C GLU A 111 -11.31 16.07 -5.76
N TRP A 112 -11.18 15.77 -7.05
CA TRP A 112 -12.33 15.47 -7.90
C TRP A 112 -13.10 14.25 -7.39
N GLY A 113 -12.39 13.19 -7.07
CA GLY A 113 -13.00 11.96 -6.62
C GLY A 113 -13.65 12.06 -5.24
N ILE A 114 -13.05 12.81 -4.30
CA ILE A 114 -13.68 13.11 -3.00
C ILE A 114 -14.99 13.85 -3.22
N LYS A 115 -15.00 14.91 -4.05
CA LYS A 115 -16.21 15.67 -4.38
C LYS A 115 -17.27 14.80 -5.05
N TYR A 116 -16.87 13.95 -5.98
CA TYR A 116 -17.77 13.02 -6.64
C TYR A 116 -18.45 12.08 -5.63
N ASN A 117 -17.67 11.46 -4.74
CA ASN A 117 -18.19 10.54 -3.75
C ASN A 117 -19.11 11.22 -2.75
N LEU A 118 -18.77 12.43 -2.29
CA LEU A 118 -19.64 13.21 -1.40
C LEU A 118 -20.97 13.57 -2.08
N ASN A 119 -20.93 14.02 -3.32
CA ASN A 119 -22.14 14.44 -4.06
C ASN A 119 -23.06 13.24 -4.37
N ARG A 120 -22.47 12.08 -4.68
CA ARG A 120 -23.25 10.92 -5.11
C ARG A 120 -23.71 10.02 -3.97
N TYR A 121 -22.86 9.84 -2.96
CA TYR A 121 -23.08 8.89 -1.87
C TYR A 121 -23.18 9.55 -0.49
N GLY A 122 -22.73 10.78 -0.36
CA GLY A 122 -22.73 11.53 0.89
C GLY A 122 -21.51 11.27 1.80
N SER A 123 -20.75 10.16 1.58
CA SER A 123 -19.51 9.88 2.29
C SER A 123 -18.63 8.88 1.52
N MET A 124 -17.35 8.75 1.91
CA MET A 124 -16.43 7.78 1.33
C MET A 124 -16.83 6.36 1.71
N CYS A 125 -17.27 6.17 2.97
CA CYS A 125 -17.68 4.85 3.44
C CYS A 125 -18.95 4.37 2.73
N LYS A 126 -19.92 5.24 2.46
CA LYS A 126 -21.09 4.88 1.64
C LYS A 126 -20.73 4.58 0.19
N ALA A 127 -19.75 5.30 -0.39
CA ALA A 127 -19.23 4.99 -1.71
C ALA A 127 -18.60 3.58 -1.75
N LEU A 128 -17.81 3.24 -0.72
CA LEU A 128 -17.22 1.91 -0.58
C LEU A 128 -18.27 0.82 -0.41
N ASP A 129 -19.32 1.06 0.39
CA ASP A 129 -20.40 0.08 0.56
C ASP A 129 -21.15 -0.16 -0.74
N HIS A 130 -21.40 0.90 -1.50
CA HIS A 130 -21.98 0.76 -2.85
C HIS A 130 -21.06 -0.06 -3.76
N TYR A 131 -19.73 0.22 -3.74
CA TYR A 131 -18.75 -0.53 -4.51
C TYR A 131 -18.74 -2.02 -4.14
N LYS A 132 -18.79 -2.37 -2.85
CA LYS A 132 -18.83 -3.76 -2.40
C LYS A 132 -20.05 -4.52 -2.89
N ILE A 133 -21.18 -3.83 -3.03
CA ILE A 133 -22.45 -4.44 -3.47
C ILE A 133 -22.55 -4.51 -5.00
N LYS A 134 -22.12 -3.45 -5.70
CA LYS A 134 -22.34 -3.28 -7.14
C LYS A 134 -21.10 -3.54 -8.00
N GLY A 135 -19.88 -3.52 -7.42
CA GLY A 135 -18.62 -3.65 -8.14
C GLY A 135 -18.16 -2.36 -8.85
N TRP A 136 -18.85 -1.23 -8.62
CA TRP A 136 -18.50 0.10 -9.15
C TRP A 136 -18.97 1.21 -8.21
N HIS A 137 -18.43 2.44 -8.38
CA HIS A 137 -18.83 3.60 -7.61
C HIS A 137 -18.96 4.86 -8.48
#